data_fe34e13a90ad25d485a1a498531f2a79
#
_entry.id   fe34e13a90ad25d485a1a498531f2a79
#
_cell.length_a   1.000
_cell.length_b   1.000
_cell.length_c   1.000
_cell.angle_alpha   90.00
_cell.angle_beta   90.00
_cell.angle_gamma   90.00
#
_symmetry.space_group_name_H-M   'P 1'
#
loop_
_entity.id
_entity.type
_entity.pdbx_description
1 polymer ?
#
loop_
_entity_poly.entity_id
_entity_poly.type
_entity_poly.pdbx_seq_one_letter_code
_entity_poly.pdbx_strand_id
1 'polypeptide(L)'
;EIAQCLVGSEMCIRDSYIEEAKKKESVELIGIATPGNAKNGIIYEIVNLGIKEFNITKELQQYYNVPILVRNDAKCAAMAEKIYGSLKTYEDAVFLCLGTGIGAGVFLDNKLLVPKKNTGFEIGHMIIEKHGKQCNCGKYGCFETYCSMKRFKQNIREILKLEEEIEGKELLTIIEENEENTKVKKEINEYIQNLIIGLSNIIDLFEPQAIAIGGGFVYYKNILYNKLLEEYYNKKYVFNKEFMPEIKLASLGNDAGIIGSVIDLK
;
A
#
# COMPACT_ATOMS: atom_id res chain seq x y z
N GLU A 1 -16.86 15.23 -5.27
CA GLU A 1 -15.75 14.62 -4.54
C GLU A 1 -14.57 14.43 -5.46
N ILE A 2 -13.49 15.17 -5.23
CA ILE A 2 -12.24 14.98 -5.98
C ILE A 2 -11.12 14.85 -4.97
N ALA A 3 -10.43 13.71 -5.04
CA ALA A 3 -9.22 13.47 -4.30
C ALA A 3 -8.12 13.08 -5.29
N GLN A 4 -6.92 13.60 -5.12
CA GLN A 4 -5.80 13.23 -5.95
C GLN A 4 -4.51 13.13 -5.16
N CYS A 5 -3.63 12.20 -5.57
CA CYS A 5 -2.28 12.07 -5.05
C CYS A 5 -1.41 13.19 -5.61
N LEU A 6 -0.72 13.94 -4.75
CA LEU A 6 0.14 15.07 -5.14
C LEU A 6 1.58 14.60 -5.22
N VAL A 7 2.18 14.68 -6.40
CA VAL A 7 3.61 14.45 -6.62
C VAL A 7 4.17 15.48 -7.60
N GLY A 8 5.16 16.26 -7.18
CA GLY A 8 6.01 17.08 -8.04
C GLY A 8 5.39 18.37 -8.62
N SER A 9 5.79 18.75 -9.83
CA SER A 9 5.37 19.96 -10.58
C SER A 9 3.86 20.09 -10.83
N GLU A 10 3.07 19.23 -10.22
CA GLU A 10 1.63 19.03 -10.41
C GLU A 10 0.74 19.88 -9.50
N MET A 11 1.30 20.86 -8.76
CA MET A 11 0.46 21.79 -8.00
C MET A 11 -0.55 22.52 -8.89
N CYS A 12 -0.19 22.79 -10.14
CA CYS A 12 -1.09 23.40 -11.13
C CYS A 12 -2.23 22.45 -11.55
N ILE A 13 -1.99 21.15 -11.59
CA ILE A 13 -3.00 20.14 -11.95
C ILE A 13 -4.05 20.05 -10.84
N ARG A 14 -3.63 20.07 -9.58
CA ARG A 14 -4.51 20.08 -8.40
C ARG A 14 -5.56 21.19 -8.46
N ASP A 15 -5.12 22.43 -8.70
CA ASP A 15 -6.02 23.59 -8.72
C ASP A 15 -7.05 23.48 -9.86
N SER A 16 -6.65 22.93 -11.02
CA SER A 16 -7.55 22.73 -12.14
C SER A 16 -8.69 21.73 -11.82
N TYR A 17 -8.41 20.65 -11.09
CA TYR A 17 -9.45 19.68 -10.70
C TYR A 17 -10.45 20.25 -9.69
N ILE A 18 -9.97 21.01 -8.70
CA ILE A 18 -10.85 21.65 -7.71
C ILE A 18 -11.71 22.72 -8.39
N GLU A 19 -11.16 23.52 -9.28
CA GLU A 19 -11.91 24.52 -10.04
C GLU A 19 -12.92 23.88 -11.01
N GLU A 20 -12.59 22.74 -11.61
CA GLU A 20 -13.53 21.98 -12.44
C GLU A 20 -14.69 21.41 -11.60
N ALA A 21 -14.42 20.90 -10.41
CA ALA A 21 -15.44 20.42 -9.49
C ALA A 21 -16.40 21.53 -9.06
N LYS A 22 -15.88 22.70 -8.71
CA LYS A 22 -16.70 23.86 -8.35
C LYS A 22 -17.66 24.31 -9.44
N LYS A 23 -17.33 24.06 -10.71
CA LYS A 23 -18.23 24.36 -11.84
C LYS A 23 -19.42 23.41 -11.92
N LYS A 24 -19.32 22.24 -11.30
CA LYS A 24 -20.35 21.19 -11.36
C LYS A 24 -21.23 21.19 -10.12
N GLU A 25 -20.63 21.31 -8.93
CA GLU A 25 -21.33 21.23 -7.63
C GLU A 25 -20.56 22.03 -6.55
N SER A 26 -21.19 22.25 -5.39
CA SER A 26 -20.50 22.82 -4.24
C SER A 26 -19.49 21.81 -3.67
N VAL A 27 -18.25 22.25 -3.48
CA VAL A 27 -17.23 21.45 -2.80
C VAL A 27 -17.39 21.57 -1.29
N GLU A 28 -17.66 20.46 -0.61
CA GLU A 28 -17.88 20.44 0.84
C GLU A 28 -16.64 20.00 1.62
N LEU A 29 -15.72 19.25 0.99
CA LEU A 29 -14.53 18.67 1.62
C LEU A 29 -13.44 18.46 0.58
N ILE A 30 -12.18 18.70 0.94
CA ILE A 30 -11.00 18.34 0.16
C ILE A 30 -10.23 17.25 0.87
N GLY A 31 -10.07 16.09 0.23
CA GLY A 31 -9.25 14.98 0.70
C GLY A 31 -7.94 14.87 -0.08
N ILE A 32 -6.84 14.67 0.61
CA ILE A 32 -5.50 14.54 0.03
C ILE A 32 -4.85 13.27 0.55
N ALA A 33 -4.58 12.35 -0.37
CA ALA A 33 -3.75 11.19 -0.14
C ALA A 33 -2.30 11.51 -0.55
N THR A 34 -1.34 11.34 0.36
CA THR A 34 0.06 11.68 0.12
C THR A 34 0.98 10.53 0.53
N PRO A 35 2.06 10.25 -0.22
CA PRO A 35 3.12 9.41 0.28
C PRO A 35 3.80 10.06 1.50
N GLY A 36 4.37 9.24 2.39
CA GLY A 36 5.04 9.71 3.60
C GLY A 36 4.10 10.02 4.77
N ASN A 37 4.61 10.77 5.72
CA ASN A 37 3.93 11.06 6.96
C ASN A 37 3.08 12.32 6.84
N ALA A 38 1.77 12.21 7.10
CA ALA A 38 0.86 13.36 7.17
C ALA A 38 0.22 13.45 8.56
N LYS A 39 0.32 14.60 9.21
CA LYS A 39 -0.28 14.84 10.52
C LYS A 39 -0.74 16.28 10.66
N ASN A 40 -1.97 16.48 11.11
CA ASN A 40 -2.55 17.81 11.32
C ASN A 40 -2.43 18.74 10.08
N GLY A 41 -2.60 18.19 8.87
CA GLY A 41 -2.51 18.96 7.63
C GLY A 41 -1.09 19.28 7.16
N ILE A 42 -0.07 18.78 7.86
CA ILE A 42 1.35 18.93 7.52
C ILE A 42 1.86 17.61 6.97
N ILE A 43 2.54 17.69 5.84
CA ILE A 43 3.24 16.56 5.20
C ILE A 43 4.70 16.63 5.64
N TYR A 44 5.21 15.52 6.18
CA TYR A 44 6.59 15.38 6.61
C TYR A 44 7.32 14.38 5.72
N GLU A 45 8.55 14.72 5.34
CA GLU A 45 9.50 13.82 4.68
C GLU A 45 8.98 13.09 3.43
N ILE A 46 8.70 13.83 2.37
CA ILE A 46 8.58 13.23 1.04
C ILE A 46 9.98 13.19 0.41
N VAL A 47 10.71 12.11 0.67
CA VAL A 47 12.12 11.94 0.24
C VAL A 47 12.28 12.12 -1.27
N ASN A 48 11.36 11.56 -2.06
CA ASN A 48 11.40 11.61 -3.52
C ASN A 48 11.18 13.03 -4.09
N LEU A 49 10.63 13.96 -3.30
CA LEU A 49 10.37 15.34 -3.70
C LEU A 49 11.29 16.34 -3.00
N GLY A 50 12.19 15.89 -2.12
CA GLY A 50 13.04 16.77 -1.33
C GLY A 50 12.29 17.64 -0.33
N ILE A 51 11.02 17.31 -0.02
CA ILE A 51 10.18 18.05 0.91
C ILE A 51 10.44 17.52 2.32
N LYS A 52 10.92 18.39 3.22
CA LYS A 52 11.12 18.04 4.63
C LYS A 52 9.86 18.27 5.45
N GLU A 53 9.17 19.39 5.23
CA GLU A 53 7.92 19.77 5.89
C GLU A 53 7.13 20.69 5.00
N PHE A 54 5.83 20.43 4.80
CA PHE A 54 4.95 21.27 4.02
C PHE A 54 3.53 21.30 4.60
N ASN A 55 3.07 22.49 5.02
CA ASN A 55 1.72 22.66 5.55
C ASN A 55 0.73 22.91 4.39
N ILE A 56 0.29 21.83 3.74
CA ILE A 56 -0.62 21.90 2.61
C ILE A 56 -2.01 22.42 3.01
N THR A 57 -2.46 22.15 4.23
CA THR A 57 -3.74 22.66 4.72
C THR A 57 -3.73 24.18 4.78
N LYS A 58 -2.70 24.78 5.37
CA LYS A 58 -2.57 26.24 5.44
C LYS A 58 -2.51 26.87 4.05
N GLU A 59 -1.83 26.23 3.13
CA GLU A 59 -1.72 26.72 1.75
C GLU A 59 -3.08 26.70 1.05
N LEU A 60 -3.83 25.62 1.16
CA LEU A 60 -5.14 25.49 0.52
C LEU A 60 -6.23 26.35 1.19
N GLN A 61 -6.15 26.56 2.49
CA GLN A 61 -7.11 27.40 3.22
C GLN A 61 -7.11 28.87 2.77
N GLN A 62 -6.07 29.33 2.08
CA GLN A 62 -6.06 30.67 1.48
C GLN A 62 -7.07 30.80 0.32
N TYR A 63 -7.43 29.69 -0.31
CA TYR A 63 -8.27 29.64 -1.50
C TYR A 63 -9.62 28.96 -1.26
N TYR A 64 -9.70 28.05 -0.27
CA TYR A 64 -10.86 27.19 -0.06
C TYR A 64 -11.31 27.25 1.41
N ASN A 65 -12.55 27.65 1.63
CA ASN A 65 -13.16 27.69 2.96
C ASN A 65 -13.97 26.42 3.25
N VAL A 66 -13.30 25.26 3.13
CA VAL A 66 -13.88 23.92 3.41
C VAL A 66 -12.89 23.11 4.24
N PRO A 67 -13.35 22.05 4.93
CA PRO A 67 -12.45 21.13 5.61
C PRO A 67 -11.47 20.48 4.64
N ILE A 68 -10.21 20.33 5.09
CA ILE A 68 -9.14 19.70 4.32
C ILE A 68 -8.55 18.55 5.12
N LEU A 69 -8.65 17.33 4.60
CA LEU A 69 -8.10 16.14 5.20
C LEU A 69 -6.81 15.74 4.45
N VAL A 70 -5.73 15.56 5.19
CA VAL A 70 -4.43 15.13 4.62
C VAL A 70 -4.01 13.85 5.32
N ARG A 71 -3.83 12.77 4.55
CA ARG A 71 -3.55 11.44 5.09
C ARG A 71 -2.55 10.69 4.21
N ASN A 72 -1.88 9.72 4.82
CA ASN A 72 -1.04 8.78 4.07
C ASN A 72 -1.88 7.97 3.06
N ASP A 73 -1.35 7.78 1.85
CA ASP A 73 -2.01 7.12 0.72
C ASP A 73 -2.42 5.66 1.01
N ALA A 74 -1.55 4.87 1.63
CA ALA A 74 -1.87 3.48 1.99
C ALA A 74 -2.97 3.42 3.07
N LYS A 75 -3.03 4.38 3.99
CA LYS A 75 -4.12 4.48 4.97
C LYS A 75 -5.43 4.89 4.34
N CYS A 76 -5.39 5.81 3.37
CA CYS A 76 -6.57 6.14 2.56
C CYS A 76 -7.09 4.89 1.83
N ALA A 77 -6.21 4.16 1.14
CA ALA A 77 -6.60 2.94 0.44
C ALA A 77 -7.16 1.88 1.41
N ALA A 78 -6.56 1.73 2.59
CA ALA A 78 -7.08 0.85 3.64
C ALA A 78 -8.50 1.24 4.08
N MET A 79 -8.76 2.53 4.29
CA MET A 79 -10.09 3.04 4.66
C MET A 79 -11.13 2.77 3.58
N ALA A 80 -10.78 2.98 2.31
CA ALA A 80 -11.67 2.69 1.19
C ALA A 80 -12.02 1.20 1.12
N GLU A 81 -11.02 0.31 1.22
CA GLU A 81 -11.23 -1.14 1.22
C GLU A 81 -12.05 -1.62 2.44
N LYS A 82 -11.92 -0.96 3.58
CA LYS A 82 -12.69 -1.26 4.78
C LYS A 82 -14.16 -0.86 4.64
N ILE A 83 -14.47 0.25 4.00
CA ILE A 83 -15.84 0.77 3.90
C ILE A 83 -16.56 0.21 2.66
N TYR A 84 -15.89 0.14 1.52
CA TYR A 84 -16.50 -0.15 0.23
C TYR A 84 -15.94 -1.40 -0.46
N GLY A 85 -14.78 -1.90 -0.02
CA GLY A 85 -14.05 -2.95 -0.71
C GLY A 85 -14.02 -4.29 0.00
N SER A 86 -12.93 -4.98 -0.19
CA SER A 86 -12.70 -6.38 0.20
C SER A 86 -12.71 -6.63 1.71
N LEU A 87 -12.54 -5.60 2.54
CA LEU A 87 -12.52 -5.69 4.01
C LEU A 87 -13.81 -5.27 4.70
N LYS A 88 -14.87 -4.97 3.95
CA LYS A 88 -16.12 -4.37 4.48
C LYS A 88 -16.79 -5.17 5.59
N THR A 89 -16.71 -6.50 5.55
CA THR A 89 -17.43 -7.39 6.47
C THR A 89 -16.61 -7.84 7.69
N TYR A 90 -15.35 -7.43 7.80
CA TYR A 90 -14.43 -7.85 8.85
C TYR A 90 -14.21 -6.72 9.86
N GLU A 91 -14.39 -6.98 11.15
CA GLU A 91 -14.17 -5.99 12.22
C GLU A 91 -12.67 -5.77 12.44
N ASP A 92 -11.91 -6.86 12.53
CA ASP A 92 -10.46 -6.87 12.67
C ASP A 92 -9.83 -7.26 11.33
N ALA A 93 -9.10 -6.35 10.73
CA ALA A 93 -8.58 -6.54 9.38
C ALA A 93 -7.27 -5.78 9.16
N VAL A 94 -6.45 -6.27 8.24
CA VAL A 94 -5.25 -5.59 7.80
C VAL A 94 -5.30 -5.39 6.28
N PHE A 95 -5.00 -4.19 5.85
CA PHE A 95 -4.74 -3.86 4.46
C PHE A 95 -3.24 -3.71 4.25
N LEU A 96 -2.69 -4.36 3.23
CA LEU A 96 -1.32 -4.21 2.78
C LEU A 96 -1.29 -3.67 1.37
N CYS A 97 -0.60 -2.56 1.15
CA CYS A 97 -0.34 -1.99 -0.17
C CYS A 97 1.07 -2.39 -0.61
N LEU A 98 1.17 -3.37 -1.50
CA LEU A 98 2.45 -3.79 -2.10
C LEU A 98 2.65 -3.03 -3.42
N GLY A 99 3.40 -1.93 -3.34
CA GLY A 99 3.70 -1.02 -4.45
C GLY A 99 5.19 -0.76 -4.60
N THR A 100 5.57 0.51 -4.70
CA THR A 100 6.98 0.96 -4.65
C THR A 100 7.62 0.59 -3.31
N GLY A 101 6.85 0.70 -2.23
CA GLY A 101 7.16 0.22 -0.89
C GLY A 101 6.04 -0.68 -0.37
N ILE A 102 6.00 -0.86 0.95
CA ILE A 102 4.92 -1.55 1.66
C ILE A 102 4.27 -0.61 2.67
N GLY A 103 3.05 -0.17 2.35
CA GLY A 103 2.20 0.54 3.29
C GLY A 103 1.12 -0.35 3.90
N ALA A 104 0.53 0.07 5.02
CA ALA A 104 -0.50 -0.71 5.70
C ALA A 104 -1.54 0.14 6.41
N GLY A 105 -2.75 -0.44 6.58
CA GLY A 105 -3.76 0.01 7.53
C GLY A 105 -4.23 -1.17 8.36
N VAL A 106 -4.29 -0.99 9.68
CA VAL A 106 -4.72 -2.01 10.63
C VAL A 106 -6.03 -1.54 11.28
N PHE A 107 -7.03 -2.40 11.25
CA PHE A 107 -8.32 -2.17 11.89
C PHE A 107 -8.51 -3.16 13.02
N LEU A 108 -8.89 -2.65 14.19
CA LEU A 108 -9.37 -3.44 15.32
C LEU A 108 -10.69 -2.83 15.78
N ASP A 109 -11.68 -3.69 16.00
CA ASP A 109 -13.04 -3.27 16.37
C ASP A 109 -13.60 -2.20 15.40
N ASN A 110 -13.46 -2.45 14.09
CA ASN A 110 -13.83 -1.54 13.00
C ASN A 110 -13.11 -0.19 12.97
N LYS A 111 -12.12 0.05 13.83
CA LYS A 111 -11.41 1.32 13.94
C LYS A 111 -10.02 1.22 13.35
N LEU A 112 -9.67 2.16 12.48
CA LEU A 112 -8.28 2.29 12.01
C LEU A 112 -7.37 2.64 13.19
N LEU A 113 -6.34 1.84 13.41
CA LEU A 113 -5.34 2.12 14.42
C LEU A 113 -4.45 3.28 13.98
N VAL A 114 -4.54 4.39 14.68
CA VAL A 114 -3.71 5.58 14.46
C VAL A 114 -2.97 5.94 15.74
N PRO A 115 -1.66 5.66 15.83
CA PRO A 115 -0.86 6.04 16.99
C PRO A 115 -0.80 7.56 17.18
N LYS A 116 -0.87 8.00 18.42
CA LYS A 116 -0.85 9.45 18.75
C LYS A 116 0.47 10.13 18.38
N LYS A 117 1.58 9.39 18.44
CA LYS A 117 2.93 9.95 18.27
C LYS A 117 3.37 10.01 16.81
N ASN A 118 2.97 9.06 16.01
CA ASN A 118 3.38 8.91 14.61
C ASN A 118 2.19 8.55 13.72
N THR A 119 2.38 8.48 12.40
CA THR A 119 1.37 8.00 11.45
C THR A 119 1.10 6.51 11.56
N GLY A 120 2.01 5.77 12.16
CA GLY A 120 1.84 4.44 12.74
C GLY A 120 1.89 3.25 11.79
N PHE A 121 2.26 2.12 12.41
CA PHE A 121 2.27 0.80 11.80
C PHE A 121 3.04 0.73 10.48
N GLU A 122 4.32 1.07 10.57
CA GLU A 122 5.27 0.93 9.47
C GLU A 122 5.63 -0.56 9.26
N ILE A 123 4.61 -1.35 8.90
CA ILE A 123 4.70 -2.81 8.74
C ILE A 123 5.75 -3.20 7.70
N GLY A 124 5.89 -2.42 6.63
CA GLY A 124 6.94 -2.63 5.63
C GLY A 124 8.36 -2.60 6.20
N HIS A 125 8.55 -1.96 7.34
CA HIS A 125 9.84 -1.87 8.01
C HIS A 125 10.04 -2.87 9.17
N MET A 126 9.16 -3.85 9.32
CA MET A 126 9.37 -5.05 10.12
C MET A 126 10.57 -5.83 9.59
N ILE A 127 11.46 -6.30 10.47
CA ILE A 127 12.61 -7.11 10.09
C ILE A 127 12.16 -8.57 9.91
N ILE A 128 12.28 -9.09 8.70
CA ILE A 128 12.01 -10.49 8.36
C ILE A 128 13.28 -11.31 8.14
N GLU A 129 14.44 -10.63 7.98
CA GLU A 129 15.74 -11.27 7.79
C GLU A 129 16.82 -10.53 8.59
N LYS A 130 17.35 -11.17 9.64
CA LYS A 130 18.28 -10.55 10.59
C LYS A 130 19.55 -9.95 9.96
N HIS A 131 20.10 -10.61 8.96
CA HIS A 131 21.32 -10.21 8.26
C HIS A 131 21.04 -9.86 6.80
N GLY A 132 19.87 -9.30 6.57
CA GLY A 132 19.35 -9.09 5.24
C GLY A 132 19.82 -7.82 4.53
N LYS A 133 19.14 -7.49 3.44
CA LYS A 133 19.44 -6.35 2.58
C LYS A 133 19.22 -5.02 3.32
N GLN A 134 20.02 -4.00 3.01
CA GLN A 134 19.82 -2.66 3.54
C GLN A 134 18.52 -2.05 3.02
N CYS A 135 17.76 -1.42 3.91
CA CYS A 135 16.56 -0.67 3.62
C CYS A 135 16.82 0.83 3.60
N ASN A 136 16.08 1.57 2.80
CA ASN A 136 16.16 3.04 2.74
C ASN A 136 15.85 3.72 4.10
N CYS A 137 15.15 3.04 5.01
CA CYS A 137 14.93 3.52 6.38
C CYS A 137 16.18 3.42 7.30
N GLY A 138 17.30 2.95 6.79
CA GLY A 138 18.56 2.76 7.52
C GLY A 138 18.70 1.41 8.22
N LYS A 139 17.63 0.61 8.35
CA LYS A 139 17.69 -0.75 8.92
C LYS A 139 18.10 -1.78 7.87
N TYR A 140 18.32 -3.01 8.33
CA TYR A 140 18.60 -4.16 7.48
C TYR A 140 17.48 -5.19 7.63
N GLY A 141 17.15 -5.88 6.52
CA GLY A 141 16.22 -6.99 6.52
C GLY A 141 14.75 -6.64 6.61
N CYS A 142 14.37 -5.40 6.29
CA CYS A 142 12.98 -4.97 6.29
C CYS A 142 12.12 -5.75 5.28
N PHE A 143 10.89 -6.04 5.64
CA PHE A 143 9.90 -6.71 4.80
C PHE A 143 9.77 -6.09 3.41
N GLU A 144 9.75 -4.76 3.34
CA GLU A 144 9.68 -3.99 2.09
C GLU A 144 10.82 -4.32 1.11
N THR A 145 12.03 -4.55 1.60
CA THR A 145 13.19 -4.84 0.75
C THR A 145 13.13 -6.20 0.06
N TYR A 146 12.18 -7.05 0.46
CA TYR A 146 11.95 -8.37 -0.11
C TYR A 146 10.62 -8.48 -0.85
N CYS A 147 9.59 -7.77 -0.37
CA CYS A 147 8.21 -7.98 -0.81
C CYS A 147 7.53 -6.76 -1.43
N SER A 148 8.21 -5.63 -1.63
CA SER A 148 7.64 -4.58 -2.48
C SER A 148 7.58 -5.03 -3.94
N MET A 149 6.55 -4.61 -4.67
CA MET A 149 6.43 -4.92 -6.10
C MET A 149 7.56 -4.30 -6.92
N LYS A 150 8.06 -3.15 -6.49
CA LYS A 150 9.26 -2.54 -7.10
C LYS A 150 10.45 -3.52 -7.04
N ARG A 151 10.70 -4.12 -5.88
CA ARG A 151 11.82 -5.06 -5.71
C ARG A 151 11.62 -6.33 -6.53
N PHE A 152 10.42 -6.92 -6.50
CA PHE A 152 10.08 -8.09 -7.31
C PHE A 152 10.34 -7.85 -8.80
N LYS A 153 9.80 -6.77 -9.34
CA LYS A 153 9.99 -6.40 -10.75
C LYS A 153 11.47 -6.19 -11.09
N GLN A 154 12.22 -5.52 -10.21
CA GLN A 154 13.65 -5.29 -10.40
C GLN A 154 14.42 -6.62 -10.46
N ASN A 155 14.18 -7.54 -9.52
CA ASN A 155 14.82 -8.85 -9.51
C ASN A 155 14.52 -9.65 -10.79
N ILE A 156 13.27 -9.61 -11.27
CA ILE A 156 12.88 -10.27 -12.53
C ILE A 156 13.62 -9.66 -13.73
N ARG A 157 13.71 -8.32 -13.81
CA ARG A 157 14.47 -7.67 -14.91
C ARG A 157 15.94 -8.06 -14.90
N GLU A 158 16.57 -8.09 -13.74
CA GLU A 158 17.96 -8.52 -13.57
C GLU A 158 18.15 -9.98 -14.03
N ILE A 159 17.24 -10.88 -13.66
CA ILE A 159 17.27 -12.31 -14.07
C ILE A 159 17.14 -12.47 -15.58
N LEU A 160 16.21 -11.76 -16.20
CA LEU A 160 15.89 -11.85 -17.62
C LEU A 160 16.71 -10.88 -18.48
N LYS A 161 17.53 -10.02 -17.88
CA LYS A 161 18.33 -8.98 -18.53
C LYS A 161 17.49 -8.03 -19.38
N LEU A 162 16.37 -7.57 -18.81
CA LEU A 162 15.44 -6.64 -19.43
C LEU A 162 15.84 -5.19 -19.10
N GLU A 163 15.43 -4.26 -19.96
CA GLU A 163 15.55 -2.82 -19.75
C GLU A 163 14.59 -2.32 -18.66
N GLU A 164 14.92 -1.17 -18.03
CA GLU A 164 14.11 -0.63 -16.91
C GLU A 164 12.73 -0.13 -17.36
N GLU A 165 12.61 0.29 -18.60
CA GLU A 165 11.40 0.84 -19.23
C GLU A 165 10.30 -0.20 -19.43
N ILE A 166 10.65 -1.49 -19.44
CA ILE A 166 9.67 -2.58 -19.57
C ILE A 166 8.86 -2.68 -18.27
N GLU A 167 7.62 -2.25 -18.30
CA GLU A 167 6.72 -2.13 -17.15
C GLU A 167 5.30 -2.63 -17.43
N GLY A 168 4.46 -2.61 -16.39
CA GLY A 168 3.02 -2.86 -16.52
C GLY A 168 2.67 -4.21 -17.14
N LYS A 169 1.84 -4.19 -18.18
CA LYS A 169 1.35 -5.40 -18.85
C LYS A 169 2.44 -6.13 -19.63
N GLU A 170 3.38 -5.39 -20.22
CA GLU A 170 4.47 -5.97 -21.00
C GLU A 170 5.36 -6.83 -20.09
N LEU A 171 5.79 -6.29 -18.94
CA LEU A 171 6.59 -7.06 -17.99
C LEU A 171 5.81 -8.27 -17.46
N LEU A 172 4.50 -8.14 -17.21
CA LEU A 172 3.66 -9.25 -16.76
C LEU A 172 3.65 -10.38 -17.82
N THR A 173 3.42 -10.06 -19.09
CA THR A 173 3.43 -11.03 -20.19
C THR A 173 4.78 -11.73 -20.29
N ILE A 174 5.90 -11.00 -20.21
CA ILE A 174 7.24 -11.59 -20.24
C ILE A 174 7.44 -12.56 -19.08
N ILE A 175 6.94 -12.23 -17.86
CA ILE A 175 7.05 -13.14 -16.72
C ILE A 175 6.23 -14.41 -16.94
N GLU A 176 4.99 -14.29 -17.44
CA GLU A 176 4.12 -15.42 -17.79
C GLU A 176 4.77 -16.36 -18.81
N GLU A 177 5.37 -15.80 -19.85
CA GLU A 177 6.09 -16.58 -20.88
C GLU A 177 7.37 -17.26 -20.34
N ASN A 178 7.91 -16.79 -19.22
CA ASN A 178 9.13 -17.30 -18.61
C ASN A 178 8.88 -18.04 -17.26
N GLU A 179 7.66 -18.42 -16.93
CA GLU A 179 7.35 -19.11 -15.66
C GLU A 179 8.13 -20.41 -15.44
N GLU A 180 8.44 -21.12 -16.52
CA GLU A 180 9.23 -22.36 -16.46
C GLU A 180 10.76 -22.11 -16.39
N ASN A 181 11.21 -20.89 -16.56
CA ASN A 181 12.62 -20.53 -16.33
C ASN A 181 12.98 -20.75 -14.87
N THR A 182 13.98 -21.59 -14.61
CA THR A 182 14.40 -22.00 -13.26
C THR A 182 14.72 -20.84 -12.34
N LYS A 183 15.30 -19.74 -12.85
CA LYS A 183 15.66 -18.55 -12.07
C LYS A 183 14.42 -17.71 -11.76
N VAL A 184 13.51 -17.55 -12.72
CA VAL A 184 12.23 -16.84 -12.53
C VAL A 184 11.39 -17.60 -11.51
N LYS A 185 11.26 -18.90 -11.64
CA LYS A 185 10.54 -19.77 -10.72
C LYS A 185 11.11 -19.71 -9.30
N LYS A 186 12.44 -19.65 -9.18
CA LYS A 186 13.11 -19.47 -7.89
C LYS A 186 12.76 -18.12 -7.27
N GLU A 187 12.84 -17.03 -8.03
CA GLU A 187 12.51 -15.68 -7.55
C GLU A 187 11.06 -15.59 -7.06
N ILE A 188 10.11 -16.11 -7.84
CA ILE A 188 8.69 -16.17 -7.46
C ILE A 188 8.54 -16.93 -6.13
N ASN A 189 9.20 -18.08 -5.98
CA ASN A 189 9.14 -18.86 -4.75
C ASN A 189 9.72 -18.11 -3.55
N GLU A 190 10.89 -17.48 -3.70
CA GLU A 190 11.52 -16.69 -2.64
C GLU A 190 10.67 -15.48 -2.24
N TYR A 191 10.07 -14.79 -3.22
CA TYR A 191 9.14 -13.70 -2.96
C TYR A 191 7.95 -14.19 -2.12
N ILE A 192 7.31 -15.29 -2.50
CA ILE A 192 6.17 -15.86 -1.76
C ILE A 192 6.57 -16.30 -0.36
N GLN A 193 7.72 -16.93 -0.17
CA GLN A 193 8.19 -17.33 1.16
C GLN A 193 8.41 -16.11 2.07
N ASN A 194 9.05 -15.06 1.56
CA ASN A 194 9.26 -13.82 2.31
C ASN A 194 7.93 -13.11 2.63
N LEU A 195 6.98 -13.13 1.69
CA LEU A 195 5.64 -12.58 1.91
C LEU A 195 4.91 -13.34 3.03
N ILE A 196 4.97 -14.66 3.04
CA ILE A 196 4.38 -15.49 4.10
C ILE A 196 5.01 -15.20 5.47
N ILE A 197 6.32 -15.00 5.56
CA ILE A 197 6.97 -14.61 6.82
C ILE A 197 6.40 -13.27 7.32
N GLY A 198 6.29 -12.28 6.43
CA GLY A 198 5.70 -11.00 6.78
C GLY A 198 4.24 -11.10 7.22
N LEU A 199 3.44 -11.92 6.52
CA LEU A 199 2.04 -12.18 6.88
C LEU A 199 1.93 -12.89 8.23
N SER A 200 2.78 -13.89 8.51
CA SER A 200 2.81 -14.58 9.81
C SER A 200 3.05 -13.61 10.96
N ASN A 201 4.03 -12.71 10.83
CA ASN A 201 4.29 -11.70 11.86
C ASN A 201 3.09 -10.76 12.08
N ILE A 202 2.36 -10.42 11.01
CA ILE A 202 1.14 -9.60 11.10
C ILE A 202 0.04 -10.38 11.83
N ILE A 203 -0.13 -11.64 11.52
CA ILE A 203 -1.13 -12.52 12.13
C ILE A 203 -0.84 -12.68 13.63
N ASP A 204 0.40 -12.96 13.99
CA ASP A 204 0.81 -13.13 15.39
C ASP A 204 0.66 -11.86 16.24
N LEU A 205 0.70 -10.68 15.60
CA LEU A 205 0.59 -9.38 16.30
C LEU A 205 -0.84 -8.86 16.40
N PHE A 206 -1.68 -9.10 15.40
CA PHE A 206 -2.98 -8.44 15.27
C PHE A 206 -4.16 -9.41 15.23
N GLU A 207 -3.91 -10.69 15.01
CA GLU A 207 -4.94 -11.76 14.87
C GLU A 207 -6.15 -11.32 14.01
N PRO A 208 -5.92 -10.77 12.80
CA PRO A 208 -7.01 -10.23 11.99
C PRO A 208 -7.89 -11.34 11.42
N GLN A 209 -9.16 -11.05 11.17
CA GLN A 209 -10.08 -11.96 10.47
C GLN A 209 -9.74 -12.06 8.98
N ALA A 210 -9.20 -10.98 8.39
CA ALA A 210 -8.79 -10.95 6.99
C ALA A 210 -7.59 -10.02 6.75
N ILE A 211 -6.77 -10.36 5.75
CA ILE A 211 -5.72 -9.50 5.22
C ILE A 211 -5.99 -9.27 3.74
N ALA A 212 -6.20 -8.01 3.34
CA ALA A 212 -6.33 -7.64 1.94
C ALA A 212 -5.00 -7.11 1.40
N ILE A 213 -4.59 -7.63 0.25
CA ILE A 213 -3.36 -7.22 -0.44
C ILE A 213 -3.74 -6.39 -1.66
N GLY A 214 -3.29 -5.14 -1.68
CA GLY A 214 -3.49 -4.16 -2.74
C GLY A 214 -2.20 -3.71 -3.40
N GLY A 215 -2.26 -2.56 -4.05
CA GLY A 215 -1.16 -2.01 -4.83
C GLY A 215 -0.90 -2.79 -6.11
N GLY A 216 0.33 -2.73 -6.63
CA GLY A 216 0.70 -3.42 -7.87
C GLY A 216 0.56 -4.94 -7.84
N PHE A 217 0.50 -5.54 -6.65
CA PHE A 217 0.35 -6.98 -6.47
C PHE A 217 -0.93 -7.56 -7.11
N VAL A 218 -2.02 -6.79 -7.13
CA VAL A 218 -3.31 -7.26 -7.66
C VAL A 218 -3.24 -7.66 -9.14
N TYR A 219 -2.33 -7.06 -9.89
CA TYR A 219 -2.14 -7.37 -11.32
C TYR A 219 -1.43 -8.71 -11.55
N TYR A 220 -0.76 -9.24 -10.53
CA TYR A 220 0.00 -10.49 -10.58
C TYR A 220 -0.78 -11.68 -9.97
N LYS A 221 -2.12 -11.65 -10.11
CA LYS A 221 -3.01 -12.66 -9.51
C LYS A 221 -2.59 -14.09 -9.85
N ASN A 222 -2.36 -14.38 -11.12
CA ASN A 222 -2.04 -15.74 -11.56
C ASN A 222 -0.67 -16.20 -11.08
N ILE A 223 0.32 -15.33 -11.15
CA ILE A 223 1.72 -15.63 -10.83
C ILE A 223 1.97 -15.66 -9.32
N LEU A 224 1.46 -14.66 -8.58
CA LEU A 224 1.80 -14.47 -7.18
C LEU A 224 0.67 -14.86 -6.23
N TYR A 225 -0.56 -14.35 -6.47
CA TYR A 225 -1.64 -14.53 -5.50
C TYR A 225 -2.11 -15.98 -5.40
N ASN A 226 -2.32 -16.66 -6.53
CA ASN A 226 -2.74 -18.07 -6.51
C ASN A 226 -1.70 -18.94 -5.81
N LYS A 227 -0.42 -18.69 -6.09
CA LYS A 227 0.68 -19.39 -5.46
C LYS A 227 0.83 -19.06 -3.96
N LEU A 228 0.59 -17.80 -3.60
CA LEU A 228 0.53 -17.40 -2.19
C LEU A 228 -0.53 -18.21 -1.44
N LEU A 229 -1.75 -18.32 -1.97
CA LEU A 229 -2.82 -19.08 -1.33
C LEU A 229 -2.48 -20.56 -1.18
N GLU A 230 -1.94 -21.17 -2.23
CA GLU A 230 -1.50 -22.57 -2.18
C GLU A 230 -0.49 -22.80 -1.08
N GLU A 231 0.56 -21.99 -1.02
CA GLU A 231 1.63 -22.12 -0.02
C GLU A 231 1.15 -21.74 1.39
N TYR A 232 0.33 -20.70 1.51
CA TYR A 232 -0.15 -20.19 2.79
C TYR A 232 -1.02 -21.22 3.51
N TYR A 233 -2.01 -21.82 2.84
CA TYR A 233 -2.90 -22.79 3.46
C TYR A 233 -2.27 -24.17 3.66
N ASN A 234 -1.21 -24.50 2.94
CA ASN A 234 -0.49 -25.78 3.09
C ASN A 234 0.55 -25.78 4.21
N LYS A 235 1.00 -24.62 4.68
CA LYS A 235 2.06 -24.51 5.69
C LYS A 235 1.55 -24.18 7.08
N LYS A 236 2.32 -24.62 8.11
CA LYS A 236 2.02 -24.40 9.54
C LYS A 236 2.63 -23.07 10.03
N TYR A 237 2.27 -21.96 9.42
CA TYR A 237 2.83 -20.65 9.80
C TYR A 237 2.00 -19.94 10.86
N VAL A 238 0.82 -20.40 11.17
CA VAL A 238 -0.08 -19.80 12.13
C VAL A 238 -0.20 -20.70 13.33
N PHE A 239 -0.10 -20.12 14.52
CA PHE A 239 -0.15 -20.84 15.79
C PHE A 239 -1.43 -21.66 15.96
N ASN A 240 -2.57 -21.12 15.52
CA ASN A 240 -3.84 -21.83 15.50
C ASN A 240 -4.49 -21.79 14.12
N LYS A 241 -4.59 -22.95 13.46
CA LYS A 241 -5.15 -23.07 12.11
C LYS A 241 -6.64 -22.74 12.00
N GLU A 242 -7.40 -22.85 13.09
CA GLU A 242 -8.82 -22.52 13.11
C GLU A 242 -9.06 -21.00 12.98
N PHE A 243 -8.05 -20.20 13.30
CA PHE A 243 -8.10 -18.74 13.28
C PHE A 243 -7.20 -18.13 12.18
N MET A 244 -6.89 -18.91 11.12
CA MET A 244 -6.17 -18.37 9.97
C MET A 244 -7.02 -17.28 9.28
N PRO A 245 -6.52 -16.05 9.14
CA PRO A 245 -7.25 -15.01 8.43
C PRO A 245 -7.44 -15.34 6.95
N GLU A 246 -8.52 -14.84 6.37
CA GLU A 246 -8.67 -14.88 4.93
C GLU A 246 -7.67 -13.95 4.25
N ILE A 247 -6.95 -14.48 3.25
CA ILE A 247 -6.11 -13.63 2.39
C ILE A 247 -6.93 -13.25 1.16
N LYS A 248 -7.09 -11.94 0.92
CA LYS A 248 -7.92 -11.38 -0.15
C LYS A 248 -7.09 -10.43 -1.04
N LEU A 249 -7.53 -10.25 -2.27
CA LEU A 249 -7.08 -9.13 -3.08
C LEU A 249 -7.94 -7.90 -2.80
N ALA A 250 -7.30 -6.74 -2.79
CA ALA A 250 -8.00 -5.46 -2.81
C ALA A 250 -8.89 -5.33 -4.06
N SER A 251 -10.03 -4.68 -3.91
CA SER A 251 -11.07 -4.63 -4.94
C SER A 251 -11.24 -3.28 -5.62
N LEU A 252 -10.75 -2.20 -5.01
CA LEU A 252 -10.96 -0.83 -5.49
C LEU A 252 -9.80 -0.29 -6.36
N GLY A 253 -8.73 -1.07 -6.53
CA GLY A 253 -7.62 -0.72 -7.39
C GLY A 253 -6.97 0.64 -7.05
N ASN A 254 -6.64 1.42 -8.08
CA ASN A 254 -5.98 2.73 -7.92
C ASN A 254 -6.90 3.79 -7.31
N ASP A 255 -8.22 3.63 -7.40
CA ASP A 255 -9.18 4.59 -6.86
C ASP A 255 -9.28 4.55 -5.33
N ALA A 256 -8.78 3.48 -4.70
CA ALA A 256 -8.85 3.29 -3.25
C ALA A 256 -8.24 4.47 -2.48
N GLY A 257 -7.08 4.98 -2.90
CA GLY A 257 -6.41 6.12 -2.26
C GLY A 257 -7.26 7.40 -2.34
N ILE A 258 -7.87 7.62 -3.51
CA ILE A 258 -8.74 8.77 -3.78
C ILE A 258 -9.99 8.70 -2.91
N ILE A 259 -10.72 7.59 -3.01
CA ILE A 259 -11.95 7.35 -2.23
C ILE A 259 -11.69 7.50 -0.73
N GLY A 260 -10.62 6.88 -0.24
CA GLY A 260 -10.31 6.87 1.20
C GLY A 260 -9.85 8.22 1.75
N SER A 261 -9.35 9.12 0.90
CA SER A 261 -8.89 10.44 1.35
C SER A 261 -10.00 11.31 1.93
N VAL A 262 -11.25 11.10 1.49
CA VAL A 262 -12.45 11.85 1.94
C VAL A 262 -13.29 11.10 2.97
N ILE A 263 -12.94 9.85 3.32
CA ILE A 263 -13.65 9.10 4.35
C ILE A 263 -13.27 9.64 5.73
N ASP A 264 -14.26 10.11 6.50
CA ASP A 264 -14.08 10.48 7.91
C ASP A 264 -14.57 9.31 8.80
N LEU A 265 -13.62 8.59 9.37
CA LEU A 265 -13.88 7.59 10.39
C LEU A 265 -13.88 8.33 11.75
N LYS A 266 -15.02 8.86 12.14
CA LYS A 266 -15.23 9.36 13.50
C LYS A 266 -15.40 8.22 14.49
#